data_585926dc123fc70e06116a1f305804d2
#
_entry.id   585926dc123fc70e06116a1f305804d2
#
_cell.length_a   1.000
_cell.length_b   1.000
_cell.length_c   1.000
_cell.angle_alpha   90.00
_cell.angle_beta   90.00
_cell.angle_gamma   90.00
#
_symmetry.space_group_name_H-M   'P 1'
#
loop_
_entity.id
_entity.type
_entity.pdbx_description
1 polymer ?
#
loop_
_entity_poly.entity_id
_entity_poly.type
_entity_poly.pdbx_seq_one_letter_code
_entity_poly.pdbx_strand_id
1 'polypeptide(L)'
;MIALALVPMILLGADAPRWELAADPEGVKVYRRDKEGSEVKEMKAIGLIDATPKEVWDVVRDLENYPKQMPYTAEAKVLSRTEGDKLILFYSRLNTPLVSERDYIIALKDESEWKEDGKGFYKVSWTCAAPDQDSLMPEKKDVVRIRVNDGYWLLEPREDGKKTFATYYVYTAPGGSIPTFIINKANGMAVPKVFEAIRKTVIDKRSAKK
;
A
#
# COMPACT_ATOMS: atom_id res chain seq x y z
N MET A 1 36.18 50.37 22.04
CA MET A 1 36.12 49.12 21.24
C MET A 1 35.04 48.23 21.87
N ILE A 2 33.87 48.12 21.23
CA ILE A 2 32.75 47.32 21.71
C ILE A 2 32.81 46.00 20.95
N ALA A 3 33.10 44.92 21.66
CA ALA A 3 33.10 43.56 21.08
C ALA A 3 31.66 43.06 20.94
N LEU A 4 31.22 42.89 19.72
CA LEU A 4 29.92 42.32 19.36
C LEU A 4 30.05 40.79 19.46
N ALA A 5 29.47 40.18 20.47
CA ALA A 5 29.42 38.73 20.62
C ALA A 5 28.37 38.16 19.66
N LEU A 6 28.83 37.40 18.65
CA LEU A 6 27.96 36.58 17.81
C LEU A 6 27.44 35.40 18.64
N VAL A 7 26.16 35.39 18.95
CA VAL A 7 25.47 34.20 19.50
C VAL A 7 25.18 33.26 18.35
N PRO A 8 25.66 32.01 18.36
CA PRO A 8 25.30 31.05 17.33
C PRO A 8 23.82 30.68 17.48
N MET A 9 23.02 30.98 16.47
CA MET A 9 21.63 30.55 16.34
C MET A 9 21.65 29.05 16.06
N ILE A 10 21.41 28.22 17.06
CA ILE A 10 21.21 26.79 16.91
C ILE A 10 19.87 26.62 16.20
N LEU A 11 19.90 26.31 14.93
CA LEU A 11 18.74 25.77 14.18
C LEU A 11 18.40 24.42 14.80
N LEU A 12 17.40 24.37 15.68
CA LEU A 12 16.74 23.12 16.02
C LEU A 12 16.10 22.61 14.74
N GLY A 13 16.76 21.68 14.06
CA GLY A 13 16.17 20.89 12.98
C GLY A 13 14.97 20.13 13.57
N ALA A 14 13.78 20.35 13.01
CA ALA A 14 12.62 19.54 13.37
C ALA A 14 12.97 18.06 13.11
N ASP A 15 12.86 17.23 14.15
CA ASP A 15 13.05 15.79 14.01
C ASP A 15 12.09 15.26 12.93
N ALA A 16 12.61 14.48 12.00
CA ALA A 16 11.78 13.85 10.97
C ALA A 16 10.66 13.03 11.63
N PRO A 17 9.43 13.07 11.11
CA PRO A 17 8.29 12.35 11.67
C PRO A 17 8.62 10.88 11.91
N ARG A 18 8.38 10.37 13.12
CA ARG A 18 8.69 8.98 13.49
C ARG A 18 7.48 8.08 13.30
N TRP A 19 7.74 6.81 13.00
CA TRP A 19 6.71 5.78 12.97
C TRP A 19 6.23 5.45 14.39
N GLU A 20 4.93 5.56 14.63
CA GLU A 20 4.26 5.20 15.87
C GLU A 20 3.48 3.90 15.68
N LEU A 21 3.59 2.97 16.61
CA LEU A 21 2.77 1.76 16.62
C LEU A 21 1.31 2.15 16.90
N ALA A 22 0.43 1.82 15.95
CA ALA A 22 -1.00 2.13 16.03
C ALA A 22 -1.84 0.92 16.45
N ALA A 23 -1.44 -0.31 16.03
CA ALA A 23 -2.12 -1.56 16.35
C ALA A 23 -1.18 -2.76 16.15
N ASP A 24 -1.52 -3.92 16.74
CA ASP A 24 -0.81 -5.19 16.56
C ASP A 24 -1.82 -6.36 16.54
N PRO A 25 -2.75 -6.39 15.58
CA PRO A 25 -3.69 -7.51 15.47
C PRO A 25 -2.96 -8.73 14.89
N GLU A 26 -3.07 -9.87 15.58
CA GLU A 26 -2.59 -11.19 15.09
C GLU A 26 -1.14 -11.21 14.58
N GLY A 27 -0.25 -10.43 15.24
CA GLY A 27 1.16 -10.30 14.86
C GLY A 27 1.40 -9.49 13.58
N VAL A 28 0.44 -8.66 13.18
CA VAL A 28 0.59 -7.63 12.14
C VAL A 28 0.76 -6.28 12.81
N LYS A 29 1.99 -5.82 12.94
CA LYS A 29 2.28 -4.50 13.51
C LYS A 29 1.95 -3.40 12.52
N VAL A 30 0.98 -2.57 12.88
CA VAL A 30 0.54 -1.43 12.08
C VAL A 30 1.11 -0.16 12.68
N TYR A 31 1.80 0.60 11.85
CA TYR A 31 2.40 1.87 12.22
C TYR A 31 1.74 3.00 11.43
N ARG A 32 1.72 4.17 12.04
CA ARG A 32 1.33 5.43 11.40
C ARG A 32 2.44 6.46 11.56
N ARG A 33 2.47 7.41 10.65
CA ARG A 33 3.40 8.54 10.69
C ARG A 33 2.74 9.78 10.12
N ASP A 34 3.06 10.95 10.68
CA ASP A 34 2.68 12.22 10.08
C ASP A 34 3.41 12.40 8.75
N LYS A 35 2.71 12.96 7.77
CA LYS A 35 3.27 13.33 6.48
C LYS A 35 3.32 14.84 6.37
N GLU A 36 4.49 15.37 6.07
CA GLU A 36 4.67 16.81 5.87
C GLU A 36 3.69 17.36 4.83
N GLY A 37 3.03 18.45 5.14
CA GLY A 37 2.05 19.10 4.26
C GLY A 37 0.70 18.37 4.16
N SER A 38 0.42 17.39 5.02
CA SER A 38 -0.84 16.65 5.01
C SER A 38 -1.32 16.32 6.42
N GLU A 39 -2.64 16.43 6.64
CA GLU A 39 -3.27 15.92 7.86
C GLU A 39 -3.54 14.39 7.79
N VAL A 40 -3.47 13.80 6.60
CA VAL A 40 -3.63 12.35 6.42
C VAL A 40 -2.30 11.67 6.72
N LYS A 41 -2.36 10.66 7.57
CA LYS A 41 -1.19 9.91 8.00
C LYS A 41 -0.76 8.86 6.98
N GLU A 42 0.54 8.64 6.88
CA GLU A 42 1.11 7.46 6.23
C GLU A 42 0.87 6.24 7.12
N MET A 43 0.62 5.10 6.46
CA MET A 43 0.41 3.82 7.14
C MET A 43 1.43 2.78 6.66
N LYS A 44 1.89 1.94 7.60
CA LYS A 44 2.76 0.81 7.30
C LYS A 44 2.36 -0.38 8.16
N ALA A 45 2.16 -1.53 7.53
CA ALA A 45 1.99 -2.80 8.23
C ALA A 45 3.17 -3.72 7.95
N ILE A 46 3.62 -4.43 8.97
CA ILE A 46 4.64 -5.48 8.85
C ILE A 46 4.18 -6.74 9.56
N GLY A 47 4.53 -7.88 9.03
CA GLY A 47 4.20 -9.15 9.67
C GLY A 47 4.78 -10.35 8.94
N LEU A 48 4.76 -11.50 9.61
CA LEU A 48 5.17 -12.77 9.05
C LEU A 48 3.98 -13.48 8.40
N ILE A 49 4.17 -13.99 7.19
CA ILE A 49 3.19 -14.82 6.49
C ILE A 49 3.79 -16.23 6.37
N ASP A 50 3.02 -17.26 6.77
CA ASP A 50 3.44 -18.65 6.68
C ASP A 50 3.26 -19.20 5.27
N ALA A 51 4.02 -18.60 4.35
CA ALA A 51 4.07 -18.91 2.93
C ALA A 51 5.37 -18.45 2.32
N THR A 52 5.79 -19.10 1.24
CA THR A 52 6.97 -18.68 0.48
C THR A 52 6.75 -17.29 -0.15
N PRO A 53 7.82 -16.49 -0.36
CA PRO A 53 7.68 -15.19 -1.03
C PRO A 53 6.98 -15.26 -2.39
N LYS A 54 7.21 -16.34 -3.14
CA LYS A 54 6.54 -16.54 -4.43
C LYS A 54 5.03 -16.73 -4.30
N GLU A 55 4.57 -17.50 -3.32
CA GLU A 55 3.13 -17.70 -3.07
C GLU A 55 2.44 -16.40 -2.68
N VAL A 56 3.08 -15.59 -1.83
CA VAL A 56 2.56 -14.28 -1.45
C VAL A 56 2.57 -13.33 -2.65
N TRP A 57 3.66 -13.33 -3.44
CA TRP A 57 3.79 -12.53 -4.65
C TRP A 57 2.67 -12.84 -5.66
N ASP A 58 2.37 -14.11 -5.86
CA ASP A 58 1.30 -14.53 -6.79
C ASP A 58 -0.08 -14.04 -6.35
N VAL A 59 -0.31 -13.85 -5.06
CA VAL A 59 -1.55 -13.25 -4.53
C VAL A 59 -1.53 -11.73 -4.72
N VAL A 60 -0.42 -11.06 -4.40
CA VAL A 60 -0.28 -9.60 -4.54
C VAL A 60 -0.41 -9.17 -6.01
N ARG A 61 -0.02 -10.03 -6.96
CA ARG A 61 -0.07 -9.73 -8.40
C ARG A 61 -1.33 -10.22 -9.10
N ASP A 62 -2.22 -10.91 -8.39
CA ASP A 62 -3.48 -11.44 -8.93
C ASP A 62 -4.58 -10.35 -8.94
N LEU A 63 -4.26 -9.24 -9.62
CA LEU A 63 -4.99 -7.97 -9.57
C LEU A 63 -6.46 -8.10 -10.01
N GLU A 64 -6.75 -8.92 -11.01
CA GLU A 64 -8.10 -9.10 -11.56
C GLU A 64 -9.04 -9.83 -10.58
N ASN A 65 -8.46 -10.60 -9.65
CA ASN A 65 -9.21 -11.29 -8.60
C ASN A 65 -9.37 -10.45 -7.31
N TYR A 66 -8.88 -9.23 -7.25
CA TYR A 66 -8.99 -8.36 -6.08
C TYR A 66 -10.43 -8.18 -5.55
N PRO A 67 -11.49 -8.11 -6.39
CA PRO A 67 -12.87 -8.05 -5.86
C PRO A 67 -13.27 -9.26 -5.01
N LYS A 68 -12.62 -10.42 -5.19
CA LYS A 68 -12.87 -11.64 -4.41
C LYS A 68 -11.88 -11.80 -3.25
N GLN A 69 -10.73 -11.16 -3.32
CA GLN A 69 -9.60 -11.38 -2.42
C GLN A 69 -9.36 -10.22 -1.46
N MET A 70 -9.49 -8.97 -1.93
CA MET A 70 -9.15 -7.78 -1.16
C MET A 70 -10.36 -7.13 -0.53
N PRO A 71 -10.23 -6.65 0.72
CA PRO A 71 -11.34 -5.97 1.39
C PRO A 71 -11.75 -4.72 0.61
N TYR A 72 -13.05 -4.44 0.63
CA TYR A 72 -13.65 -3.24 0.06
C TYR A 72 -13.47 -3.05 -1.45
N THR A 73 -12.83 -3.96 -2.17
CA THR A 73 -12.68 -3.86 -3.62
C THR A 73 -13.95 -4.32 -4.32
N ALA A 74 -14.65 -3.40 -4.96
CA ALA A 74 -15.89 -3.68 -5.71
C ALA A 74 -15.64 -3.98 -7.19
N GLU A 75 -14.59 -3.38 -7.77
CA GLU A 75 -14.20 -3.56 -9.17
C GLU A 75 -12.67 -3.48 -9.29
N ALA A 76 -12.11 -4.29 -10.18
CA ALA A 76 -10.69 -4.29 -10.48
C ALA A 76 -10.47 -4.63 -11.96
N LYS A 77 -9.58 -3.90 -12.62
CA LYS A 77 -9.28 -4.09 -14.04
C LYS A 77 -7.84 -3.72 -14.36
N VAL A 78 -7.14 -4.62 -15.01
CA VAL A 78 -5.85 -4.29 -15.62
C VAL A 78 -6.12 -3.55 -16.94
N LEU A 79 -5.61 -2.33 -17.05
CA LEU A 79 -5.82 -1.45 -18.21
C LEU A 79 -4.73 -1.64 -19.26
N SER A 80 -3.49 -1.84 -18.81
CA SER A 80 -2.38 -2.18 -19.70
C SER A 80 -1.27 -2.90 -18.94
N ARG A 81 -0.42 -3.62 -19.66
CA ARG A 81 0.78 -4.28 -19.17
C ARG A 81 1.92 -4.08 -20.16
N THR A 82 3.13 -3.82 -19.66
CA THR A 82 4.34 -3.91 -20.47
C THR A 82 4.82 -5.36 -20.52
N GLU A 83 5.74 -5.67 -21.44
CA GLU A 83 6.40 -6.96 -21.52
C GLU A 83 7.02 -7.35 -20.17
N GLY A 84 6.80 -8.61 -19.75
CA GLY A 84 7.27 -9.12 -18.46
C GLY A 84 6.59 -8.49 -17.24
N ASP A 85 5.46 -7.80 -17.41
CA ASP A 85 4.68 -7.18 -16.33
C ASP A 85 5.49 -6.19 -15.45
N LYS A 86 6.53 -5.55 -16.00
CA LYS A 86 7.36 -4.60 -15.27
C LYS A 86 6.62 -3.32 -14.90
N LEU A 87 5.66 -2.94 -15.71
CA LEU A 87 4.75 -1.82 -15.45
C LEU A 87 3.33 -2.25 -15.81
N ILE A 88 2.40 -2.02 -14.88
CA ILE A 88 0.96 -2.31 -15.06
C ILE A 88 0.17 -1.07 -14.71
N LEU A 89 -0.73 -0.65 -15.60
CA LEU A 89 -1.79 0.28 -15.25
C LEU A 89 -2.99 -0.50 -14.74
N PHE A 90 -3.44 -0.15 -13.54
CA PHE A 90 -4.47 -0.87 -12.82
C PHE A 90 -5.53 0.08 -12.29
N TYR A 91 -6.78 -0.22 -12.59
CA TYR A 91 -7.95 0.45 -12.04
C TYR A 91 -8.56 -0.37 -10.92
N SER A 92 -8.97 0.31 -9.85
CA SER A 92 -9.78 -0.29 -8.80
C SER A 92 -10.83 0.68 -8.28
N ARG A 93 -12.03 0.15 -7.99
CA ARG A 93 -13.10 0.87 -7.30
C ARG A 93 -13.37 0.24 -5.96
N LEU A 94 -13.42 1.10 -4.95
CA LEU A 94 -13.57 0.74 -3.55
C LEU A 94 -14.95 1.14 -3.04
N ASN A 95 -15.60 0.22 -2.33
CA ASN A 95 -16.81 0.47 -1.55
C ASN A 95 -16.48 0.30 -0.06
N THR A 96 -15.99 1.37 0.55
CA THR A 96 -15.64 1.39 1.97
C THR A 96 -16.78 1.90 2.82
N PRO A 97 -17.03 1.33 4.00
CA PRO A 97 -18.03 1.86 4.93
C PRO A 97 -17.79 3.33 5.28
N LEU A 98 -18.85 4.08 5.52
CA LEU A 98 -18.86 5.47 6.02
C LEU A 98 -18.50 6.55 5.00
N VAL A 99 -18.11 6.21 3.78
CA VAL A 99 -17.74 7.18 2.74
C VAL A 99 -18.29 6.74 1.39
N SER A 100 -18.52 7.69 0.47
CA SER A 100 -18.93 7.38 -0.91
C SER A 100 -17.88 6.47 -1.58
N GLU A 101 -18.28 5.77 -2.63
CA GLU A 101 -17.36 4.97 -3.42
C GLU A 101 -16.20 5.81 -3.97
N ARG A 102 -15.07 5.20 -4.05
CA ARG A 102 -13.85 5.80 -4.60
C ARG A 102 -13.23 4.88 -5.62
N ASP A 103 -12.59 5.50 -6.59
CA ASP A 103 -11.77 4.75 -7.55
C ASP A 103 -10.39 5.39 -7.73
N TYR A 104 -9.51 4.64 -8.33
CA TYR A 104 -8.19 5.12 -8.72
C TYR A 104 -7.66 4.36 -9.94
N ILE A 105 -6.76 5.01 -10.66
CA ILE A 105 -5.85 4.36 -11.59
C ILE A 105 -4.44 4.51 -11.02
N ILE A 106 -3.73 3.41 -10.87
CA ILE A 106 -2.34 3.39 -10.40
C ILE A 106 -1.43 2.73 -11.42
N ALA A 107 -0.19 3.21 -11.46
CA ALA A 107 0.91 2.58 -12.16
C ALA A 107 1.69 1.72 -11.17
N LEU A 108 1.58 0.40 -11.30
CA LEU A 108 2.36 -0.56 -10.52
C LEU A 108 3.68 -0.84 -11.23
N LYS A 109 4.78 -0.73 -10.52
CA LYS A 109 6.13 -1.01 -11.00
C LYS A 109 6.70 -2.20 -10.24
N ASP A 110 7.10 -3.24 -10.98
CA ASP A 110 7.84 -4.37 -10.42
C ASP A 110 9.32 -3.98 -10.25
N GLU A 111 9.74 -3.96 -8.99
CA GLU A 111 11.11 -3.65 -8.56
C GLU A 111 11.75 -4.86 -7.86
N SER A 112 11.28 -6.06 -8.19
CA SER A 112 11.77 -7.30 -7.59
C SER A 112 13.21 -7.60 -8.00
N GLU A 113 14.00 -8.09 -7.02
CA GLU A 113 15.35 -8.60 -7.18
C GLU A 113 15.39 -10.03 -6.63
N TRP A 114 14.81 -10.97 -7.36
CA TRP A 114 14.81 -12.38 -6.98
C TRP A 114 15.83 -13.16 -7.79
N LYS A 115 16.65 -13.96 -7.09
CA LYS A 115 17.71 -14.80 -7.68
C LYS A 115 17.30 -16.27 -7.66
N GLU A 116 17.89 -17.06 -8.56
CA GLU A 116 17.65 -18.50 -8.66
C GLU A 116 18.03 -19.27 -7.40
N ASP A 117 19.00 -18.77 -6.61
CA ASP A 117 19.41 -19.35 -5.33
C ASP A 117 18.40 -19.11 -4.17
N GLY A 118 17.24 -18.53 -4.47
CA GLY A 118 16.19 -18.23 -3.50
C GLY A 118 16.46 -17.00 -2.65
N LYS A 119 17.49 -16.22 -2.97
CA LYS A 119 17.81 -14.97 -2.29
C LYS A 119 17.26 -13.76 -3.04
N GLY A 120 17.00 -12.70 -2.28
CA GLY A 120 16.45 -11.47 -2.80
C GLY A 120 15.11 -11.15 -2.20
N PHE A 121 14.30 -10.40 -2.95
CA PHE A 121 12.97 -9.98 -2.51
C PHE A 121 12.05 -9.80 -3.72
N TYR A 122 10.75 -9.89 -3.47
CA TYR A 122 9.74 -9.35 -4.40
C TYR A 122 9.29 -7.98 -3.90
N LYS A 123 9.21 -7.02 -4.82
CA LYS A 123 8.72 -5.68 -4.52
C LYS A 123 7.88 -5.15 -5.68
N VAL A 124 6.71 -4.63 -5.36
CA VAL A 124 5.89 -3.82 -6.26
C VAL A 124 5.60 -2.49 -5.57
N SER A 125 5.93 -1.41 -6.23
CA SER A 125 5.53 -0.06 -5.83
C SER A 125 4.46 0.47 -6.75
N TRP A 126 3.70 1.45 -6.28
CA TRP A 126 2.71 2.15 -7.10
C TRP A 126 2.59 3.61 -6.73
N THR A 127 2.11 4.37 -7.68
CA THR A 127 1.64 5.74 -7.52
C THR A 127 0.43 5.96 -8.42
N CYS A 128 -0.37 6.99 -8.16
CA CYS A 128 -1.46 7.32 -9.07
C CYS A 128 -0.93 7.58 -10.48
N ALA A 129 -1.64 7.08 -11.47
CA ALA A 129 -1.35 7.35 -12.87
C ALA A 129 -1.52 8.83 -13.20
N ALA A 130 -0.82 9.30 -14.21
CA ALA A 130 -0.95 10.68 -14.67
C ALA A 130 -2.38 10.96 -15.18
N PRO A 131 -2.88 12.21 -15.08
CA PRO A 131 -4.27 12.53 -15.42
C PRO A 131 -4.68 12.26 -16.88
N ASP A 132 -3.74 12.21 -17.81
CA ASP A 132 -3.98 11.83 -19.21
C ASP A 132 -4.43 10.37 -19.37
N GLN A 133 -4.14 9.52 -18.38
CA GLN A 133 -4.57 8.13 -18.32
C GLN A 133 -6.04 7.96 -17.89
N ASP A 134 -6.70 9.01 -17.44
CA ASP A 134 -8.12 8.95 -17.03
C ASP A 134 -9.07 8.56 -18.18
N SER A 135 -8.68 8.82 -19.42
CA SER A 135 -9.43 8.40 -20.60
C SER A 135 -9.59 6.87 -20.70
N LEU A 136 -8.71 6.08 -20.08
CA LEU A 136 -8.79 4.62 -20.04
C LEU A 136 -9.93 4.11 -19.13
N MET A 137 -10.27 4.89 -18.11
CA MET A 137 -11.40 4.65 -17.21
C MET A 137 -12.01 5.99 -16.80
N PRO A 138 -12.96 6.53 -17.58
CA PRO A 138 -13.59 7.81 -17.28
C PRO A 138 -14.21 7.85 -15.88
N GLU A 139 -14.20 9.04 -15.26
CA GLU A 139 -14.80 9.25 -13.96
C GLU A 139 -16.29 8.88 -13.97
N LYS A 140 -16.73 8.21 -12.92
CA LYS A 140 -18.13 7.80 -12.75
C LYS A 140 -18.85 8.82 -11.86
N LYS A 141 -20.10 9.10 -12.19
CA LYS A 141 -20.95 9.90 -11.30
C LYS A 141 -21.03 9.25 -9.91
N ASP A 142 -20.99 10.06 -8.88
CA ASP A 142 -21.08 9.66 -7.46
C ASP A 142 -19.91 8.78 -6.95
N VAL A 143 -18.83 8.63 -7.75
CA VAL A 143 -17.57 7.99 -7.37
C VAL A 143 -16.46 9.04 -7.32
N VAL A 144 -15.75 9.14 -6.21
CA VAL A 144 -14.66 10.11 -6.07
C VAL A 144 -13.36 9.50 -6.60
N ARG A 145 -12.75 10.12 -7.61
CA ARG A 145 -11.44 9.75 -8.12
C ARG A 145 -10.33 10.15 -7.14
N ILE A 146 -9.64 9.15 -6.59
CA ILE A 146 -8.44 9.34 -5.77
C ILE A 146 -7.29 9.76 -6.68
N ARG A 147 -6.60 10.86 -6.33
CA ARG A 147 -5.48 11.43 -7.07
C ARG A 147 -4.12 11.24 -6.40
N VAL A 148 -4.13 10.77 -5.16
CA VAL A 148 -2.92 10.47 -4.39
C VAL A 148 -3.11 9.12 -3.72
N ASN A 149 -2.38 8.14 -4.19
CA ASN A 149 -2.34 6.78 -3.65
C ASN A 149 -0.98 6.19 -4.00
N ASP A 150 -0.05 6.30 -3.06
CA ASP A 150 1.31 5.81 -3.20
C ASP A 150 1.54 4.66 -2.23
N GLY A 151 2.30 3.66 -2.64
CA GLY A 151 2.59 2.56 -1.74
C GLY A 151 3.53 1.52 -2.32
N TYR A 152 3.77 0.49 -1.52
CA TYR A 152 4.52 -0.69 -1.97
C TYR A 152 4.20 -1.92 -1.13
N TRP A 153 4.39 -3.08 -1.72
CA TRP A 153 4.66 -4.33 -1.06
C TRP A 153 6.14 -4.68 -1.18
N LEU A 154 6.75 -5.12 -0.07
CA LEU A 154 8.08 -5.72 -0.02
C LEU A 154 7.96 -7.07 0.68
N LEU A 155 8.40 -8.12 0.01
CA LEU A 155 8.29 -9.52 0.45
C LEU A 155 9.70 -10.12 0.53
N GLU A 156 10.15 -10.38 1.74
CA GLU A 156 11.50 -10.89 2.02
C GLU A 156 11.42 -12.32 2.57
N PRO A 157 12.29 -13.23 2.12
CA PRO A 157 12.33 -14.61 2.63
C PRO A 157 12.74 -14.65 4.11
N ARG A 158 12.12 -15.57 4.85
CA ARG A 158 12.51 -15.97 6.21
C ARG A 158 12.46 -17.49 6.30
N GLU A 159 13.18 -18.05 7.27
CA GLU A 159 13.23 -19.50 7.54
C GLU A 159 13.53 -20.29 6.26
N ASP A 160 14.66 -20.00 5.62
CA ASP A 160 15.10 -20.64 4.37
C ASP A 160 14.06 -20.56 3.24
N GLY A 161 13.36 -19.43 3.15
CA GLY A 161 12.35 -19.18 2.13
C GLY A 161 10.98 -19.83 2.36
N LYS A 162 10.78 -20.49 3.51
CA LYS A 162 9.52 -21.14 3.86
C LYS A 162 8.45 -20.14 4.32
N LYS A 163 8.90 -18.98 4.84
CA LYS A 163 8.04 -17.89 5.30
C LYS A 163 8.43 -16.57 4.63
N THR A 164 7.50 -15.63 4.67
CA THR A 164 7.67 -14.29 4.12
C THR A 164 7.54 -13.25 5.21
N PHE A 165 8.55 -12.40 5.39
CA PHE A 165 8.38 -11.15 6.10
C PHE A 165 7.85 -10.11 5.10
N ALA A 166 6.62 -9.68 5.31
CA ALA A 166 5.93 -8.76 4.41
C ALA A 166 5.86 -7.36 5.01
N THR A 167 6.17 -6.37 4.19
CA THR A 167 5.95 -4.95 4.47
C THR A 167 4.95 -4.40 3.49
N TYR A 168 3.89 -3.80 3.99
CA TYR A 168 2.90 -3.04 3.22
C TYR A 168 2.94 -1.59 3.66
N TYR A 169 3.24 -0.69 2.75
CA TYR A 169 3.19 0.75 2.98
C TYR A 169 2.15 1.38 2.07
N VAL A 170 1.39 2.33 2.60
CA VAL A 170 0.43 3.09 1.80
C VAL A 170 0.25 4.51 2.35
N TYR A 171 0.16 5.46 1.44
CA TYR A 171 -0.31 6.80 1.68
C TYR A 171 -1.42 7.11 0.68
N THR A 172 -2.62 7.38 1.16
CA THR A 172 -3.77 7.68 0.30
C THR A 172 -4.48 8.92 0.80
N ALA A 173 -4.51 9.96 -0.03
CA ALA A 173 -5.40 11.11 0.17
C ALA A 173 -6.70 10.86 -0.60
N PRO A 174 -7.80 10.47 0.09
CA PRO A 174 -8.99 9.90 -0.57
C PRO A 174 -9.84 10.92 -1.32
N GLY A 175 -9.48 12.22 -1.27
CA GLY A 175 -10.25 13.29 -1.90
C GLY A 175 -11.64 13.51 -1.29
N GLY A 176 -12.36 14.50 -1.81
CA GLY A 176 -13.68 14.88 -1.32
C GLY A 176 -13.66 15.55 0.06
N SER A 177 -14.84 15.87 0.57
CA SER A 177 -15.01 16.55 1.87
C SER A 177 -15.23 15.53 2.99
N ILE A 178 -14.16 14.84 3.40
CA ILE A 178 -14.21 13.90 4.53
C ILE A 178 -13.38 14.47 5.68
N PRO A 179 -13.91 14.53 6.92
CA PRO A 179 -13.11 14.90 8.07
C PRO A 179 -11.90 13.98 8.24
N THR A 180 -10.72 14.55 8.47
CA THR A 180 -9.43 13.82 8.52
C THR A 180 -9.41 12.68 9.54
N PHE A 181 -10.11 12.86 10.69
CA PHE A 181 -10.19 11.79 11.70
C PHE A 181 -10.91 10.54 11.18
N ILE A 182 -11.91 10.70 10.28
CA ILE A 182 -12.60 9.57 9.62
C ILE A 182 -11.64 8.88 8.65
N ILE A 183 -10.87 9.65 7.89
CA ILE A 183 -9.86 9.11 6.96
C ILE A 183 -8.81 8.27 7.72
N ASN A 184 -8.23 8.84 8.76
CA ASN A 184 -7.21 8.16 9.56
C ASN A 184 -7.77 6.92 10.27
N LYS A 185 -9.02 6.96 10.72
CA LYS A 185 -9.71 5.79 11.30
C LYS A 185 -9.93 4.70 10.23
N ALA A 186 -10.42 5.07 9.04
CA ALA A 186 -10.66 4.14 7.94
C ALA A 186 -9.37 3.46 7.48
N ASN A 187 -8.27 4.21 7.32
CA ASN A 187 -6.95 3.67 6.98
C ASN A 187 -6.44 2.71 8.05
N GLY A 188 -6.57 3.06 9.33
CA GLY A 188 -6.19 2.18 10.45
C GLY A 188 -6.95 0.87 10.49
N MET A 189 -8.21 0.85 10.03
CA MET A 189 -9.03 -0.37 9.93
C MET A 189 -8.76 -1.18 8.65
N ALA A 190 -8.47 -0.52 7.54
CA ALA A 190 -8.30 -1.17 6.24
C ALA A 190 -6.95 -1.91 6.13
N VAL A 191 -5.87 -1.30 6.61
CA VAL A 191 -4.51 -1.84 6.46
C VAL A 191 -4.34 -3.24 7.07
N PRO A 192 -4.78 -3.53 8.31
CA PRO A 192 -4.73 -4.89 8.85
C PRO A 192 -5.54 -5.89 8.01
N LYS A 193 -6.72 -5.49 7.54
CA LYS A 193 -7.60 -6.35 6.73
C LYS A 193 -7.00 -6.71 5.38
N VAL A 194 -6.23 -5.80 4.76
CA VAL A 194 -5.49 -6.13 3.53
C VAL A 194 -4.47 -7.22 3.82
N PHE A 195 -3.75 -7.13 4.93
CA PHE A 195 -2.76 -8.13 5.32
C PHE A 195 -3.40 -9.50 5.63
N GLU A 196 -4.51 -9.50 6.37
CA GLU A 196 -5.31 -10.68 6.66
C GLU A 196 -5.83 -11.34 5.37
N ALA A 197 -6.32 -10.54 4.41
CA ALA A 197 -6.81 -11.02 3.13
C ALA A 197 -5.71 -11.74 2.33
N ILE A 198 -4.49 -11.22 2.31
CA ILE A 198 -3.34 -11.91 1.70
C ILE A 198 -3.10 -13.26 2.37
N ARG A 199 -3.02 -13.31 3.73
CA ARG A 199 -2.82 -14.56 4.47
C ARG A 199 -3.88 -15.60 4.12
N LYS A 200 -5.15 -15.19 4.15
CA LYS A 200 -6.28 -16.07 3.83
C LYS A 200 -6.20 -16.58 2.39
N THR A 201 -5.97 -15.71 1.43
CA THR A 201 -5.93 -16.09 0.01
C THR A 201 -4.81 -17.07 -0.29
N VAL A 202 -3.64 -16.92 0.33
CA VAL A 202 -2.54 -17.89 0.19
C VAL A 202 -2.98 -19.28 0.69
N ILE A 203 -3.63 -19.35 1.84
CA ILE A 203 -4.13 -20.62 2.42
C ILE A 203 -5.18 -21.24 1.49
N ASP A 204 -6.14 -20.44 1.01
CA ASP A 204 -7.19 -20.91 0.11
C ASP A 204 -6.60 -21.49 -1.19
N LYS A 205 -5.63 -20.78 -1.81
CA LYS A 205 -4.93 -21.24 -3.03
C LYS A 205 -4.12 -22.54 -2.81
N ARG A 206 -3.52 -22.73 -1.64
CA ARG A 206 -2.82 -23.98 -1.28
C ARG A 206 -3.82 -25.14 -1.15
N SER A 207 -4.96 -24.89 -0.55
CA SER A 207 -6.00 -25.90 -0.35
C SER A 207 -6.64 -26.35 -1.67
N ALA A 208 -6.76 -25.45 -2.63
CA ALA A 208 -7.32 -25.75 -3.95
C ALA A 208 -6.36 -26.54 -4.88
N LYS A 209 -5.07 -26.63 -4.53
CA LYS A 209 -4.06 -27.41 -5.28
C LYS A 209 -3.88 -28.86 -4.77
N LYS A 210 -4.53 -29.21 -3.65
CA LYS A 210 -4.54 -30.57 -3.07
C LYS A 210 -5.75 -31.35 -3.56
#